data_f6a5a3a317d2c8c7d55eeddbb4f4e82a
#
_entry.id   f6a5a3a317d2c8c7d55eeddbb4f4e82a
#
_cell.length_a   1.000
_cell.length_b   1.000
_cell.length_c   1.000
_cell.angle_alpha   90.00
_cell.angle_beta   90.00
_cell.angle_gamma   90.00
#
_symmetry.space_group_name_H-M   'P 1'
#
loop_
_entity.id
_entity.type
_entity.pdbx_description
1 polymer ?
#
loop_
_entity_poly.entity_id
_entity_poly.type
_entity_poly.pdbx_seq_one_letter_code
_entity_poly.pdbx_strand_id
1 'polypeptide(L)'
;MPNWCSNSIEIQGTKEQINKFVSFLDEKNGKDWFDFFLPTPENLSNDGWYEWNVQNWGTKWNCDAQDWMKVENPNDDESSVTFWFDSAWAPPIALYEHIELNSPLNVKASYNECGMGFVGEFVDGSDDYYEYSSLEDLDELPEH
;
A
#
# COMPACT_ATOMS: atom_id res chain seq x y z
N MET A 1 -4.20 -0.58 21.26
CA MET A 1 -3.13 -0.28 20.29
C MET A 1 -3.15 -1.33 19.20
N PRO A 2 -3.22 -0.95 17.93
CA PRO A 2 -3.12 -1.95 16.87
C PRO A 2 -1.70 -2.47 16.74
N ASN A 3 -1.56 -3.69 16.24
CA ASN A 3 -0.29 -4.15 15.73
C ASN A 3 -0.04 -3.45 14.39
N TRP A 4 1.15 -2.94 14.18
CA TRP A 4 1.48 -2.22 12.96
C TRP A 4 2.11 -3.15 11.94
N CYS A 5 1.60 -3.11 10.72
CA CYS A 5 2.16 -3.83 9.58
C CYS A 5 3.07 -2.87 8.82
N SER A 6 4.32 -3.25 8.66
CA SER A 6 5.29 -2.45 7.89
C SER A 6 5.17 -2.78 6.41
N ASN A 7 5.05 -1.74 5.57
CA ASN A 7 4.83 -1.91 4.14
C ASN A 7 5.86 -1.15 3.33
N SER A 8 6.28 -1.78 2.22
CA SER A 8 7.06 -1.15 1.16
C SER A 8 6.29 -1.32 -0.13
N ILE A 9 6.15 -0.26 -0.91
CA ILE A 9 5.33 -0.27 -2.11
C ILE A 9 6.02 0.44 -3.27
N GLU A 10 5.84 -0.10 -4.47
CA GLU A 10 6.21 0.54 -5.73
C GLU A 10 4.98 0.64 -6.61
N ILE A 11 4.70 1.84 -7.10
CA ILE A 11 3.60 2.08 -8.05
C ILE A 11 4.22 2.50 -9.37
N GLN A 12 3.85 1.80 -10.45
CA GLN A 12 4.38 2.02 -11.80
C GLN A 12 3.29 2.52 -12.73
N GLY A 13 3.66 3.44 -13.64
CA GLY A 13 2.74 3.97 -14.63
C GLY A 13 3.46 4.92 -15.59
N THR A 14 2.68 5.75 -16.30
CA THR A 14 3.27 6.79 -17.13
C THR A 14 3.84 7.91 -16.27
N LYS A 15 4.75 8.70 -16.85
CA LYS A 15 5.34 9.85 -16.16
C LYS A 15 4.28 10.82 -15.66
N GLU A 16 3.24 11.09 -16.46
CA GLU A 16 2.16 11.97 -16.08
C GLU A 16 1.38 11.43 -14.87
N GLN A 17 1.03 10.14 -14.89
CA GLN A 17 0.29 9.50 -13.80
C GLN A 17 1.07 9.51 -12.49
N ILE A 18 2.35 9.16 -12.55
CA ILE A 18 3.20 9.13 -11.37
C ILE A 18 3.46 10.55 -10.84
N ASN A 19 3.66 11.53 -11.73
CA ASN A 19 3.84 12.92 -11.31
C ASN A 19 2.62 13.48 -10.59
N LYS A 20 1.42 13.12 -11.02
CA LYS A 20 0.18 13.52 -10.32
C LYS A 20 0.15 12.98 -8.90
N PHE A 21 0.50 11.71 -8.73
CA PHE A 21 0.52 11.10 -7.41
C PHE A 21 1.61 11.70 -6.52
N VAL A 22 2.82 11.89 -7.06
CA VAL A 22 3.93 12.50 -6.32
C VAL A 22 3.58 13.94 -5.90
N SER A 23 2.92 14.70 -6.77
CA SER A 23 2.45 16.05 -6.43
C SER A 23 1.46 16.02 -5.26
N PHE A 24 0.57 15.04 -5.23
CA PHE A 24 -0.34 14.84 -4.10
C PHE A 24 0.45 14.54 -2.81
N LEU A 25 1.44 13.65 -2.87
CA LEU A 25 2.28 13.33 -1.72
C LEU A 25 3.04 14.57 -1.22
N ASP A 26 3.60 15.36 -2.13
CA ASP A 26 4.34 16.58 -1.78
C ASP A 26 3.40 17.60 -1.13
N GLU A 27 2.22 17.80 -1.68
CA GLU A 27 1.23 18.76 -1.16
C GLU A 27 0.72 18.37 0.23
N LYS A 28 0.48 17.07 0.46
CA LYS A 28 -0.04 16.56 1.72
C LYS A 28 1.04 16.15 2.71
N ASN A 29 2.31 16.29 2.34
CA ASN A 29 3.43 15.81 3.13
C ASN A 29 3.31 14.32 3.46
N GLY A 30 2.86 13.53 2.49
CA GLY A 30 2.65 12.09 2.60
C GLY A 30 1.41 11.66 3.34
N LYS A 31 0.63 12.59 3.91
CA LYS A 31 -0.52 12.28 4.75
C LYS A 31 -1.66 11.65 3.97
N ASP A 32 -2.28 10.61 4.55
CA ASP A 32 -3.52 10.02 4.04
C ASP A 32 -3.44 9.69 2.55
N TRP A 33 -2.39 8.98 2.13
CA TRP A 33 -2.14 8.75 0.71
C TRP A 33 -3.22 7.91 0.02
N PHE A 34 -4.03 7.12 0.78
CA PHE A 34 -5.14 6.36 0.21
C PHE A 34 -6.16 7.26 -0.47
N ASP A 35 -6.31 8.51 0.01
CA ASP A 35 -7.30 9.46 -0.51
C ASP A 35 -7.07 9.82 -1.97
N PHE A 36 -5.85 9.69 -2.47
CA PHE A 36 -5.59 9.89 -3.89
C PHE A 36 -6.34 8.86 -4.76
N PHE A 37 -6.48 7.64 -4.25
CA PHE A 37 -7.09 6.54 -5.02
C PHE A 37 -8.53 6.24 -4.62
N LEU A 38 -8.83 6.24 -3.32
CA LEU A 38 -10.14 5.79 -2.83
C LEU A 38 -10.42 6.36 -1.44
N PRO A 39 -10.89 7.61 -1.35
CA PRO A 39 -11.19 8.22 -0.05
C PRO A 39 -12.43 7.62 0.59
N THR A 40 -12.45 7.56 1.93
CA THR A 40 -13.64 7.14 2.67
C THR A 40 -14.77 8.15 2.43
N PRO A 41 -15.99 7.70 2.06
CA PRO A 41 -17.12 8.62 1.88
C PRO A 41 -17.47 9.36 3.18
N GLU A 42 -17.88 10.61 3.06
CA GLU A 42 -18.22 11.46 4.20
C GLU A 42 -19.62 11.20 4.76
N ASN A 43 -20.50 10.60 3.96
CA ASN A 43 -21.91 10.42 4.30
C ASN A 43 -22.24 9.09 4.98
N LEU A 44 -21.24 8.42 5.54
CA LEU A 44 -21.46 7.16 6.25
C LEU A 44 -22.01 7.41 7.66
N SER A 45 -22.76 6.43 8.19
CA SER A 45 -23.21 6.46 9.58
C SER A 45 -22.01 6.40 10.53
N ASN A 46 -22.25 6.68 11.83
CA ASN A 46 -21.18 6.84 12.82
C ASN A 46 -20.15 5.71 12.84
N ASP A 47 -20.58 4.45 12.63
CA ASP A 47 -19.67 3.30 12.64
C ASP A 47 -19.35 2.77 11.23
N GLY A 48 -19.97 3.34 10.21
CA GLY A 48 -19.85 2.86 8.84
C GLY A 48 -18.45 3.02 8.25
N TRP A 49 -17.67 3.99 8.74
CA TRP A 49 -16.32 4.24 8.24
C TRP A 49 -15.38 3.03 8.47
N TYR A 50 -15.52 2.37 9.62
CA TYR A 50 -14.67 1.22 9.98
C TYR A 50 -14.90 0.06 9.00
N GLU A 51 -16.16 -0.32 8.83
CA GLU A 51 -16.52 -1.41 7.92
C GLU A 51 -16.16 -1.07 6.48
N TRP A 52 -16.42 0.17 6.04
CA TRP A 52 -16.07 0.62 4.72
C TRP A 52 -14.56 0.52 4.47
N ASN A 53 -13.75 1.02 5.41
CA ASN A 53 -12.29 0.99 5.29
C ASN A 53 -11.76 -0.44 5.19
N VAL A 54 -12.23 -1.35 6.04
CA VAL A 54 -11.78 -2.74 6.04
C VAL A 54 -12.17 -3.44 4.72
N GLN A 55 -13.38 -3.19 4.22
CA GLN A 55 -13.84 -3.81 2.97
C GLN A 55 -13.15 -3.24 1.73
N ASN A 56 -12.87 -1.95 1.71
CA ASN A 56 -12.37 -1.28 0.51
C ASN A 56 -10.87 -1.05 0.51
N TRP A 57 -10.25 -0.91 1.65
CA TRP A 57 -8.79 -0.78 1.78
C TRP A 57 -8.11 -2.08 2.22
N GLY A 58 -8.76 -2.87 3.05
CA GLY A 58 -8.16 -4.03 3.70
C GLY A 58 -7.49 -3.71 5.03
N THR A 59 -7.59 -2.47 5.50
CA THR A 59 -7.04 -2.02 6.78
C THR A 59 -7.96 -0.99 7.42
N LYS A 60 -7.80 -0.79 8.72
CA LYS A 60 -8.70 0.02 9.54
C LYS A 60 -8.59 1.52 9.24
N TRP A 61 -7.37 2.04 9.12
CA TRP A 61 -7.09 3.47 9.00
C TRP A 61 -6.32 3.80 7.73
N ASN A 62 -6.46 5.06 7.29
CA ASN A 62 -5.61 5.62 6.26
C ASN A 62 -4.15 5.65 6.73
N CYS A 63 -3.22 5.83 5.83
CA CYS A 63 -1.79 5.74 6.13
C CYS A 63 -1.04 6.95 5.60
N ASP A 64 0.12 7.21 6.20
CA ASP A 64 1.02 8.28 5.78
C ASP A 64 2.20 7.68 5.04
N ALA A 65 2.46 8.17 3.83
CA ALA A 65 3.61 7.74 3.03
C ALA A 65 4.90 8.37 3.58
N GLN A 66 5.99 7.60 3.57
CA GLN A 66 7.29 8.03 4.06
C GLN A 66 8.36 7.80 3.00
N ASP A 67 9.28 8.73 2.89
CA ASP A 67 10.50 8.61 2.07
C ASP A 67 10.23 8.23 0.60
N TRP A 68 9.24 8.89 -0.04
CA TRP A 68 8.91 8.57 -1.43
C TRP A 68 9.99 9.03 -2.39
N MET A 69 10.30 8.12 -3.34
CA MET A 69 11.30 8.34 -4.36
C MET A 69 10.73 8.03 -5.74
N LYS A 70 10.81 9.00 -6.64
CA LYS A 70 10.37 8.82 -8.03
C LYS A 70 11.56 8.43 -8.90
N VAL A 71 11.34 7.45 -9.79
CA VAL A 71 12.32 7.04 -10.80
C VAL A 71 11.64 7.11 -12.17
N GLU A 72 12.27 7.78 -13.11
CA GLU A 72 11.78 7.91 -14.48
C GLU A 72 12.72 7.19 -15.43
N ASN A 73 12.14 6.41 -16.37
CA ASN A 73 12.94 5.78 -17.42
C ASN A 73 13.30 6.84 -18.47
N PRO A 74 14.60 7.06 -18.78
CA PRO A 74 14.97 8.11 -19.73
C PRO A 74 14.61 7.79 -21.18
N ASN A 75 14.28 6.54 -21.50
CA ASN A 75 14.08 6.09 -22.89
C ASN A 75 12.60 5.90 -23.28
N ASP A 76 11.68 5.97 -22.35
CA ASP A 76 10.26 5.80 -22.62
C ASP A 76 9.40 6.57 -21.60
N ASP A 77 8.06 6.43 -21.72
CA ASP A 77 7.12 7.13 -20.85
C ASP A 77 6.76 6.29 -19.61
N GLU A 78 7.77 5.67 -19.01
CA GLU A 78 7.59 4.85 -17.81
C GLU A 78 8.20 5.52 -16.60
N SER A 79 7.48 5.47 -15.47
CA SER A 79 7.93 6.03 -14.22
C SER A 79 7.41 5.17 -13.06
N SER A 80 8.06 5.27 -11.92
CA SER A 80 7.61 4.60 -10.70
C SER A 80 7.87 5.48 -9.50
N VAL A 81 7.15 5.21 -8.41
CA VAL A 81 7.43 5.81 -7.11
C VAL A 81 7.46 4.70 -6.07
N THR A 82 8.47 4.74 -5.22
CA THR A 82 8.65 3.78 -4.11
C THR A 82 8.54 4.53 -2.80
N PHE A 83 7.81 3.98 -1.84
CA PHE A 83 7.69 4.58 -0.52
C PHE A 83 7.35 3.52 0.52
N TRP A 84 7.36 3.94 1.80
CA TRP A 84 7.09 3.07 2.94
C TRP A 84 5.94 3.65 3.75
N PHE A 85 5.20 2.78 4.44
CA PHE A 85 4.14 3.20 5.36
C PHE A 85 3.80 2.07 6.32
N ASP A 86 3.18 2.42 7.45
CA ASP A 86 2.67 1.46 8.41
C ASP A 86 1.15 1.44 8.34
N SER A 87 0.57 0.24 8.33
CA SER A 87 -0.88 0.06 8.32
C SER A 87 -1.32 -0.69 9.57
N ALA A 88 -2.58 -0.47 9.99
CA ALA A 88 -3.12 -1.09 11.20
C ALA A 88 -3.53 -2.53 10.91
N TRP A 89 -2.92 -3.50 11.59
CA TRP A 89 -3.22 -4.93 11.59
C TRP A 89 -2.86 -5.69 10.31
N ALA A 90 -3.09 -5.09 9.14
CA ALA A 90 -2.97 -5.80 7.86
C ALA A 90 -2.52 -4.85 6.76
N PRO A 91 -1.88 -5.36 5.68
CA PRO A 91 -1.59 -4.54 4.50
C PRO A 91 -2.88 -4.20 3.75
N PRO A 92 -2.91 -3.05 3.04
CA PRO A 92 -4.13 -2.63 2.35
C PRO A 92 -4.30 -3.33 0.99
N ILE A 93 -4.47 -4.65 1.01
CA ILE A 93 -4.56 -5.47 -0.21
C ILE A 93 -5.76 -5.08 -1.07
N ALA A 94 -6.91 -4.81 -0.45
CA ALA A 94 -8.12 -4.42 -1.20
C ALA A 94 -7.89 -3.10 -1.95
N LEU A 95 -7.15 -2.15 -1.36
CA LEU A 95 -6.78 -0.91 -2.04
C LEU A 95 -5.85 -1.18 -3.23
N TYR A 96 -4.87 -2.07 -3.08
CA TYR A 96 -3.97 -2.43 -4.17
C TYR A 96 -4.74 -3.02 -5.35
N GLU A 97 -5.69 -3.91 -5.07
CA GLU A 97 -6.56 -4.49 -6.11
C GLU A 97 -7.41 -3.41 -6.79
N HIS A 98 -7.94 -2.47 -6.00
CA HIS A 98 -8.71 -1.35 -6.54
C HIS A 98 -7.87 -0.49 -7.49
N ILE A 99 -6.63 -0.18 -7.13
CA ILE A 99 -5.73 0.61 -7.95
C ILE A 99 -5.51 -0.08 -9.30
N GLU A 100 -5.21 -1.37 -9.29
CA GLU A 100 -4.94 -2.12 -10.52
C GLU A 100 -6.18 -2.33 -11.39
N LEU A 101 -7.35 -2.51 -10.79
CA LEU A 101 -8.59 -2.72 -11.53
C LEU A 101 -9.17 -1.43 -12.12
N ASN A 102 -8.93 -0.29 -11.48
CA ASN A 102 -9.58 0.98 -11.84
C ASN A 102 -8.63 2.01 -12.44
N SER A 103 -7.36 1.67 -12.62
CA SER A 103 -6.39 2.55 -13.23
C SER A 103 -5.36 1.73 -14.02
N PRO A 104 -4.60 2.37 -14.94
CA PRO A 104 -3.54 1.65 -15.66
C PRO A 104 -2.25 1.52 -14.85
N LEU A 105 -2.28 1.77 -13.55
CA LEU A 105 -1.12 1.64 -12.68
C LEU A 105 -0.90 0.20 -12.23
N ASN A 106 0.36 -0.17 -12.02
CA ASN A 106 0.74 -1.47 -11.46
C ASN A 106 1.27 -1.28 -10.04
N VAL A 107 0.90 -2.19 -9.14
CA VAL A 107 1.32 -2.15 -7.74
C VAL A 107 2.19 -3.37 -7.44
N LYS A 108 3.33 -3.12 -6.79
CA LYS A 108 4.21 -4.15 -6.27
C LYS A 108 4.53 -3.78 -4.83
N ALA A 109 4.18 -4.64 -3.88
CA ALA A 109 4.32 -4.31 -2.47
C ALA A 109 4.76 -5.51 -1.65
N SER A 110 5.44 -5.24 -0.54
CA SER A 110 5.79 -6.25 0.45
C SER A 110 5.40 -5.76 1.83
N TYR A 111 5.13 -6.68 2.75
CA TYR A 111 4.69 -6.33 4.10
C TYR A 111 5.20 -7.31 5.13
N ASN A 112 5.33 -6.83 6.37
CA ASN A 112 5.75 -7.63 7.52
C ASN A 112 5.04 -7.12 8.77
N GLU A 113 4.32 -8.01 9.46
CA GLU A 113 3.66 -7.71 10.73
C GLU A 113 4.23 -8.62 11.81
N CYS A 114 5.14 -8.07 12.61
CA CYS A 114 5.91 -8.83 13.62
C CYS A 114 5.08 -9.26 14.82
N GLY A 115 4.02 -8.51 15.14
CA GLY A 115 3.18 -8.80 16.30
C GLY A 115 2.37 -10.08 16.15
N MET A 116 1.80 -10.29 14.96
CA MET A 116 1.03 -11.50 14.62
C MET A 116 1.88 -12.55 13.92
N GLY A 117 3.05 -12.17 13.42
CA GLY A 117 3.98 -13.10 12.78
C GLY A 117 3.61 -13.46 11.36
N PHE A 118 3.44 -12.46 10.48
CA PHE A 118 3.21 -12.75 9.06
C PHE A 118 4.00 -11.80 8.16
N VAL A 119 4.26 -12.27 6.95
CA VAL A 119 4.97 -11.55 5.92
C VAL A 119 4.37 -11.93 4.56
N GLY A 120 4.46 -11.05 3.59
CA GLY A 120 3.95 -11.36 2.27
C GLY A 120 4.33 -10.34 1.23
N GLU A 121 3.85 -10.61 0.01
CA GLU A 121 4.14 -9.79 -1.16
C GLU A 121 2.92 -9.75 -2.07
N PHE A 122 2.58 -8.56 -2.57
CA PHE A 122 1.55 -8.37 -3.58
C PHE A 122 2.21 -8.01 -4.90
N VAL A 123 2.05 -8.87 -5.91
CA VAL A 123 2.63 -8.67 -7.24
C VAL A 123 1.66 -9.22 -8.29
N ASP A 124 1.46 -8.48 -9.36
CA ASP A 124 0.61 -8.89 -10.49
C ASP A 124 -0.82 -9.30 -10.07
N GLY A 125 -1.37 -8.57 -9.11
CA GLY A 125 -2.73 -8.83 -8.62
C GLY A 125 -2.86 -10.01 -7.68
N SER A 126 -1.76 -10.59 -7.24
CA SER A 126 -1.75 -11.77 -6.36
C SER A 126 -1.02 -11.48 -5.06
N ASP A 127 -1.65 -11.85 -3.93
CA ASP A 127 -1.07 -11.71 -2.59
C ASP A 127 -0.54 -13.05 -2.10
N ASP A 128 0.77 -13.13 -1.91
CA ASP A 128 1.44 -14.30 -1.34
C ASP A 128 1.70 -14.06 0.14
N TYR A 129 0.98 -14.75 1.00
CA TYR A 129 0.96 -14.55 2.46
C TYR A 129 1.61 -15.75 3.16
N TYR A 130 2.48 -15.45 4.14
CA TYR A 130 3.17 -16.48 4.94
C TYR A 130 3.14 -16.12 6.41
N GLU A 131 2.87 -17.10 7.28
CA GLU A 131 2.96 -16.95 8.72
C GLU A 131 4.28 -17.50 9.23
N TYR A 132 4.81 -16.90 10.29
CA TYR A 132 6.00 -17.39 10.95
C TYR A 132 5.85 -17.24 12.47
N SER A 133 6.49 -18.15 13.23
CA SER A 133 6.41 -18.13 14.70
C SER A 133 7.72 -17.66 15.34
N SER A 134 8.78 -17.49 14.56
CA SER A 134 10.07 -17.00 15.05
C SER A 134 10.87 -16.39 13.91
N LEU A 135 11.94 -15.66 14.25
CA LEU A 135 12.84 -15.08 13.25
C LEU A 135 13.53 -16.17 12.41
N GLU A 136 13.75 -17.35 12.98
CA GLU A 136 14.32 -18.47 12.25
C GLU A 136 13.38 -18.93 11.15
N ASP A 137 12.07 -19.01 11.44
CA ASP A 137 11.06 -19.36 10.45
C ASP A 137 11.04 -18.32 9.32
N LEU A 138 11.22 -17.04 9.64
CA LEU A 138 11.24 -15.97 8.65
C LEU A 138 12.37 -16.17 7.63
N ASP A 139 13.54 -16.62 8.08
CA ASP A 139 14.69 -16.85 7.21
C ASP A 139 14.46 -18.01 6.25
N GLU A 140 13.55 -18.94 6.57
CA GLU A 140 13.22 -20.10 5.75
C GLU A 140 12.14 -19.82 4.72
N LEU A 141 11.47 -18.65 4.79
CA LEU A 141 10.41 -18.30 3.84
C LEU A 141 10.99 -17.85 2.50
N PRO A 142 10.19 -17.94 1.42
CA PRO A 142 10.60 -17.38 0.14
C PRO A 142 10.97 -15.90 0.27
N GLU A 143 11.91 -15.46 -0.55
CA GLU A 143 12.37 -14.08 -0.55
C GLU A 143 11.26 -13.13 -1.05
N HIS A 144 11.05 -12.03 -0.34
CA HIS A 144 10.02 -11.04 -0.67
C HIS A 144 10.59 -9.64 -0.82
#